data_bd0c409fb5bd38ec08fb54bd6b838ea4
#
_entry.id   bd0c409fb5bd38ec08fb54bd6b838ea4
#
_cell.length_a   1.000
_cell.length_b   1.000
_cell.length_c   1.000
_cell.angle_alpha   90.00
_cell.angle_beta   90.00
_cell.angle_gamma   90.00
#
_symmetry.space_group_name_H-M   'P 1'
#
loop_
_entity.id
_entity.type
_entity.pdbx_description
1 polymer ?
#
loop_
_entity_poly.entity_id
_entity_poly.type
_entity_poly.pdbx_seq_one_letter_code
_entity_poly.pdbx_strand_id
1 'polypeptide(L)'
;NIELKTTASSVKLAEKVIELIDQYNMEDKCVITSFDYYALKYAKHYDTKIQTGYILSVAYGDYFNMPDIDFFSMNASFLSKRTVDAIHQSGKQVFAWTVNNEVSIKNLTNKGVDNIITDNPVLARETVYSRDTSETLINMIKYVFNG
;
A
#
# COMPACT_ATOMS: atom_id res chain seq x y z
N ASN A 1 3.05 7.29 5.26
CA ASN A 1 1.67 7.24 4.80
C ASN A 1 0.85 8.32 5.50
N ILE A 2 0.34 9.28 4.74
CA ILE A 2 -0.46 10.42 5.23
C ILE A 2 -1.92 10.17 4.85
N GLU A 3 -2.77 9.88 5.84
CA GLU A 3 -4.20 9.69 5.62
C GLU A 3 -4.95 11.03 5.72
N LEU A 4 -5.64 11.40 4.64
CA LEU A 4 -6.55 12.55 4.63
C LEU A 4 -7.92 12.12 5.17
N LYS A 5 -8.19 12.45 6.43
CA LYS A 5 -9.51 12.26 7.04
C LYS A 5 -10.38 13.47 6.74
N THR A 6 -11.11 13.38 5.64
CA THR A 6 -11.90 14.49 5.12
C THR A 6 -13.24 14.61 5.82
N THR A 7 -13.68 15.84 6.10
CA THR A 7 -15.01 16.16 6.60
C THR A 7 -15.78 17.04 5.62
N ALA A 8 -15.56 18.35 5.64
CA ALA A 8 -16.31 19.28 4.79
C ALA A 8 -15.48 19.94 3.67
N SER A 9 -14.16 19.78 3.65
CA SER A 9 -13.27 20.50 2.70
C SER A 9 -12.05 19.65 2.34
N SER A 10 -12.30 18.54 1.65
CA SER A 10 -11.27 17.56 1.26
C SER A 10 -10.15 18.16 0.40
N VAL A 11 -10.50 19.04 -0.54
CA VAL A 11 -9.54 19.69 -1.45
C VAL A 11 -8.58 20.60 -0.70
N LYS A 12 -9.08 21.44 0.22
CA LYS A 12 -8.22 22.34 1.01
C LYS A 12 -7.25 21.58 1.92
N LEU A 13 -7.69 20.44 2.47
CA LEU A 13 -6.82 19.59 3.27
C LEU A 13 -5.72 18.99 2.40
N ALA A 14 -6.08 18.46 1.23
CA ALA A 14 -5.12 17.91 0.27
C ALA A 14 -4.09 18.97 -0.15
N GLU A 15 -4.54 20.18 -0.52
CA GLU A 15 -3.69 21.32 -0.87
C GLU A 15 -2.64 21.62 0.21
N LYS A 16 -3.08 21.76 1.46
CA LYS A 16 -2.18 22.04 2.59
C LYS A 16 -1.17 20.93 2.87
N VAL A 17 -1.57 19.68 2.73
CA VAL A 17 -0.66 18.54 2.90
C VAL A 17 0.39 18.52 1.79
N ILE A 18 -0.01 18.78 0.54
CA ILE A 18 0.91 18.81 -0.59
C ILE A 18 1.91 19.96 -0.46
N GLU A 19 1.44 21.18 -0.11
CA GLU A 19 2.32 22.33 0.16
C GLU A 19 3.40 21.99 1.20
N LEU A 20 3.05 21.22 2.26
CA LEU A 20 4.01 20.78 3.27
C LEU A 20 4.98 19.72 2.72
N ILE A 21 4.50 18.75 1.94
CA ILE A 21 5.35 17.74 1.31
C ILE A 21 6.40 18.42 0.43
N ASP A 22 5.98 19.36 -0.44
CA ASP A 22 6.85 20.13 -1.31
C ASP A 22 7.84 20.99 -0.52
N GLN A 23 7.36 21.69 0.51
CA GLN A 23 8.19 22.54 1.36
C GLN A 23 9.35 21.78 2.02
N TYR A 24 9.13 20.50 2.34
CA TYR A 24 10.15 19.65 2.99
C TYR A 24 10.87 18.71 2.02
N ASN A 25 10.61 18.79 0.70
CA ASN A 25 11.16 17.90 -0.34
C ASN A 25 10.96 16.41 0.03
N MET A 26 9.71 16.05 0.32
CA MET A 26 9.33 14.71 0.81
C MET A 26 8.48 13.93 -0.20
N GLU A 27 8.37 14.35 -1.45
CA GLU A 27 7.51 13.78 -2.49
C GLU A 27 7.80 12.28 -2.70
N ASP A 28 9.09 11.92 -2.76
CA ASP A 28 9.54 10.53 -2.93
C ASP A 28 9.46 9.68 -1.64
N LYS A 29 9.09 10.29 -0.51
CA LYS A 29 9.07 9.65 0.82
C LYS A 29 7.68 9.54 1.41
N CYS A 30 6.69 10.17 0.78
CA CYS A 30 5.33 10.20 1.24
C CYS A 30 4.38 9.53 0.26
N VAL A 31 3.34 8.93 0.79
CA VAL A 31 2.15 8.54 0.03
C VAL A 31 0.93 9.15 0.71
N ILE A 32 -0.08 9.52 -0.07
CA ILE A 32 -1.34 10.10 0.44
C ILE A 32 -2.44 9.07 0.31
N THR A 33 -3.18 8.83 1.39
CA THR A 33 -4.35 7.94 1.38
C THR A 33 -5.61 8.66 1.83
N SER A 34 -6.76 8.25 1.31
CA SER A 34 -8.07 8.74 1.74
C SER A 34 -9.18 7.78 1.36
N PHE A 35 -10.31 7.85 2.07
CA PHE A 35 -11.61 7.32 1.65
C PHE A 35 -12.31 8.24 0.63
N ASP A 36 -11.82 9.47 0.46
CA ASP A 36 -12.38 10.46 -0.45
C ASP A 36 -11.56 10.51 -1.75
N TYR A 37 -12.14 9.93 -2.81
CA TYR A 37 -11.50 9.92 -4.13
C TYR A 37 -11.23 11.33 -4.68
N TYR A 38 -12.09 12.31 -4.40
CA TYR A 38 -11.88 13.68 -4.91
C TYR A 38 -10.65 14.35 -4.30
N ALA A 39 -10.37 14.08 -3.01
CA ALA A 39 -9.13 14.53 -2.38
C ALA A 39 -7.89 13.95 -3.04
N LEU A 40 -7.92 12.63 -3.36
CA LEU A 40 -6.83 11.94 -4.03
C LEU A 40 -6.65 12.42 -5.47
N LYS A 41 -7.74 12.55 -6.20
CA LYS A 41 -7.73 13.10 -7.55
C LYS A 41 -7.11 14.51 -7.58
N TYR A 42 -7.50 15.38 -6.65
CA TYR A 42 -6.90 16.70 -6.53
C TYR A 42 -5.40 16.62 -6.26
N ALA A 43 -4.98 15.78 -5.30
CA ALA A 43 -3.57 15.58 -4.96
C ALA A 43 -2.76 15.14 -6.19
N LYS A 44 -3.27 14.13 -6.92
CA LYS A 44 -2.61 13.60 -8.13
C LYS A 44 -2.50 14.62 -9.27
N HIS A 45 -3.49 15.49 -9.44
CA HIS A 45 -3.46 16.54 -10.46
C HIS A 45 -2.55 17.72 -10.07
N TYR A 46 -2.40 17.99 -8.77
CA TYR A 46 -1.49 19.02 -8.29
C TYR A 46 -0.02 18.61 -8.46
N ASP A 47 0.32 17.40 -8.03
CA ASP A 47 1.64 16.80 -8.24
C ASP A 47 1.53 15.34 -8.64
N THR A 48 1.86 15.04 -9.90
CA THR A 48 1.81 13.69 -10.47
C THR A 48 2.81 12.71 -9.86
N LYS A 49 3.83 13.18 -9.16
CA LYS A 49 4.84 12.33 -8.50
C LYS A 49 4.34 11.73 -7.20
N ILE A 50 3.44 12.42 -6.50
CA ILE A 50 2.88 11.93 -5.24
C ILE A 50 2.07 10.67 -5.51
N GLN A 51 2.39 9.60 -4.79
CA GLN A 51 1.61 8.37 -4.83
C GLN A 51 0.32 8.52 -4.04
N THR A 52 -0.80 8.13 -4.66
CA THR A 52 -2.15 8.23 -4.09
C THR A 52 -2.77 6.86 -3.89
N GLY A 53 -3.32 6.63 -2.71
CA GLY A 53 -3.93 5.38 -2.32
C GLY A 53 -5.39 5.52 -1.89
N TYR A 54 -6.28 4.77 -2.54
CA TYR A 54 -7.69 4.77 -2.17
C TYR A 54 -7.96 3.74 -1.06
N ILE A 55 -8.54 4.20 0.05
CA ILE A 55 -8.84 3.34 1.19
C ILE A 55 -10.18 2.65 0.93
N LEU A 56 -10.17 1.31 0.93
CA LEU A 56 -11.35 0.47 0.76
C LEU A 56 -11.57 -0.42 1.97
N SER A 57 -12.73 -0.30 2.60
CA SER A 57 -13.14 -1.21 3.67
C SER A 57 -13.63 -2.56 3.14
N VAL A 58 -14.20 -2.58 1.93
CA VAL A 58 -14.72 -3.78 1.26
C VAL A 58 -14.41 -3.71 -0.23
N ALA A 59 -13.93 -4.80 -0.82
CA ALA A 59 -13.69 -4.91 -2.26
C ALA A 59 -14.98 -5.35 -2.99
N TYR A 60 -15.84 -4.41 -3.36
CA TYR A 60 -17.02 -4.68 -4.17
C TYR A 60 -17.13 -3.70 -5.32
N GLY A 61 -17.19 -4.20 -6.57
CA GLY A 61 -17.32 -3.38 -7.77
C GLY A 61 -16.05 -3.28 -8.62
N ASP A 62 -16.14 -2.58 -9.75
CA ASP A 62 -15.04 -2.37 -10.70
C ASP A 62 -14.23 -1.09 -10.35
N TYR A 63 -13.60 -1.10 -9.16
CA TYR A 63 -12.81 0.04 -8.70
C TYR A 63 -11.38 0.07 -9.26
N PHE A 64 -10.91 -1.01 -9.88
CA PHE A 64 -9.51 -1.15 -10.24
C PHE A 64 -9.06 -0.25 -11.38
N ASN A 65 -9.98 0.34 -12.13
CA ASN A 65 -9.69 1.22 -13.27
C ASN A 65 -9.65 2.73 -12.93
N MET A 66 -9.47 3.11 -11.66
CA MET A 66 -9.39 4.53 -11.26
C MET A 66 -8.04 5.14 -11.70
N PRO A 67 -8.01 6.15 -12.60
CA PRO A 67 -6.76 6.63 -13.20
C PRO A 67 -5.85 7.39 -12.22
N ASP A 68 -6.45 8.04 -11.21
CA ASP A 68 -5.72 8.90 -10.26
C ASP A 68 -5.24 8.12 -9.02
N ILE A 69 -5.30 6.78 -9.04
CA ILE A 69 -4.96 5.92 -7.91
C ILE A 69 -3.79 5.01 -8.28
N ASP A 70 -2.73 5.04 -7.49
CA ASP A 70 -1.54 4.20 -7.67
C ASP A 70 -1.65 2.88 -6.89
N PHE A 71 -2.33 2.89 -5.75
CA PHE A 71 -2.53 1.70 -4.92
C PHE A 71 -3.86 1.70 -4.18
N PHE A 72 -4.30 0.50 -3.78
CA PHE A 72 -5.44 0.33 -2.89
C PHE A 72 -4.97 -0.01 -1.48
N SER A 73 -5.46 0.76 -0.50
CA SER A 73 -5.23 0.51 0.93
C SER A 73 -6.44 -0.22 1.49
N MET A 74 -6.30 -1.53 1.76
CA MET A 74 -7.43 -2.41 2.03
C MET A 74 -7.35 -3.09 3.39
N ASN A 75 -8.52 -3.31 4.01
CA ASN A 75 -8.59 -4.13 5.20
C ASN A 75 -8.10 -5.56 4.91
N ALA A 76 -7.15 -6.03 5.69
CA ALA A 76 -6.47 -7.31 5.53
C ALA A 76 -7.43 -8.52 5.47
N SER A 77 -8.58 -8.43 6.16
CA SER A 77 -9.59 -9.50 6.21
C SER A 77 -10.26 -9.76 4.85
N PHE A 78 -10.25 -8.81 3.94
CA PHE A 78 -10.85 -8.92 2.61
C PHE A 78 -9.84 -9.24 1.50
N LEU A 79 -8.55 -9.39 1.84
CA LEU A 79 -7.51 -9.67 0.87
C LEU A 79 -7.33 -11.17 0.62
N SER A 80 -7.88 -11.65 -0.48
CA SER A 80 -7.55 -12.95 -1.07
C SER A 80 -6.39 -12.82 -2.07
N LYS A 81 -5.71 -13.94 -2.38
CA LYS A 81 -4.71 -13.96 -3.47
C LYS A 81 -5.32 -13.48 -4.79
N ARG A 82 -6.54 -13.91 -5.10
CA ARG A 82 -7.28 -13.50 -6.31
C ARG A 82 -7.51 -11.98 -6.35
N THR A 83 -7.85 -11.37 -5.21
CA THR A 83 -8.05 -9.91 -5.11
C THR A 83 -6.76 -9.17 -5.38
N VAL A 84 -5.65 -9.61 -4.77
CA VAL A 84 -4.32 -9.02 -4.97
C VAL A 84 -3.91 -9.12 -6.44
N ASP A 85 -4.03 -10.31 -7.05
CA ASP A 85 -3.69 -10.52 -8.46
C ASP A 85 -4.52 -9.64 -9.41
N ALA A 86 -5.82 -9.48 -9.14
CA ALA A 86 -6.69 -8.63 -9.96
C ALA A 86 -6.28 -7.14 -9.89
N ILE A 87 -5.87 -6.67 -8.71
CA ILE A 87 -5.36 -5.30 -8.53
C ILE A 87 -4.04 -5.13 -9.28
N HIS A 88 -3.11 -6.08 -9.15
CA HIS A 88 -1.84 -6.06 -9.88
C HIS A 88 -2.04 -6.09 -11.40
N GLN A 89 -3.01 -6.84 -11.91
CA GLN A 89 -3.36 -6.84 -13.33
C GLN A 89 -3.85 -5.48 -13.85
N SER A 90 -4.40 -4.64 -12.97
CA SER A 90 -4.75 -3.25 -13.29
C SER A 90 -3.57 -2.27 -13.20
N GLY A 91 -2.36 -2.77 -12.92
CA GLY A 91 -1.14 -1.96 -12.80
C GLY A 91 -1.02 -1.23 -11.45
N LYS A 92 -1.75 -1.63 -10.42
CA LYS A 92 -1.80 -0.96 -9.11
C LYS A 92 -1.24 -1.85 -8.01
N GLN A 93 -0.80 -1.22 -6.90
CA GLN A 93 -0.30 -1.90 -5.71
C GLN A 93 -1.41 -2.13 -4.67
N VAL A 94 -1.11 -3.00 -3.70
CA VAL A 94 -2.00 -3.33 -2.58
C VAL A 94 -1.27 -3.11 -1.25
N PHE A 95 -1.83 -2.23 -0.42
CA PHE A 95 -1.40 -2.01 0.96
C PHE A 95 -2.44 -2.59 1.91
N ALA A 96 -2.01 -3.41 2.87
CA ALA A 96 -2.91 -4.09 3.81
C ALA A 96 -2.90 -3.44 5.19
N TRP A 97 -4.08 -3.13 5.77
CA TRP A 97 -4.24 -2.56 7.12
C TRP A 97 -5.32 -3.29 7.92
N THR A 98 -5.32 -3.24 9.25
CA THR A 98 -4.15 -3.07 10.10
C THR A 98 -3.64 -4.44 10.49
N VAL A 99 -2.37 -4.74 10.34
CA VAL A 99 -1.80 -6.08 10.48
C VAL A 99 -0.75 -6.11 11.56
N ASN A 100 -1.07 -6.67 12.74
CA ASN A 100 -0.26 -6.55 13.96
C ASN A 100 0.37 -7.87 14.45
N ASN A 101 0.22 -8.96 13.71
CA ASN A 101 0.78 -10.24 14.12
C ASN A 101 1.55 -10.94 12.99
N GLU A 102 2.56 -11.71 13.37
CA GLU A 102 3.50 -12.37 12.48
C GLU A 102 2.82 -13.30 11.47
N VAL A 103 1.83 -14.09 11.91
CA VAL A 103 1.13 -15.04 11.03
C VAL A 103 0.38 -14.34 9.91
N SER A 104 -0.32 -13.24 10.24
CA SER A 104 -1.04 -12.45 9.24
C SER A 104 -0.07 -11.73 8.30
N ILE A 105 1.05 -11.20 8.80
CA ILE A 105 2.09 -10.58 7.98
C ILE A 105 2.63 -11.60 6.96
N LYS A 106 3.06 -12.78 7.41
CA LYS A 106 3.54 -13.87 6.53
C LYS A 106 2.49 -14.27 5.48
N ASN A 107 1.23 -14.42 5.91
CA ASN A 107 0.15 -14.80 5.00
C ASN A 107 -0.08 -13.75 3.90
N LEU A 108 -0.14 -12.46 4.26
CA LEU A 108 -0.35 -11.36 3.31
C LEU A 108 0.85 -11.17 2.36
N THR A 109 2.06 -11.31 2.86
CA THR A 109 3.27 -11.31 2.04
C THR A 109 3.24 -12.48 1.04
N ASN A 110 2.80 -13.68 1.45
CA ASN A 110 2.61 -14.83 0.55
C ASN A 110 1.53 -14.59 -0.53
N LYS A 111 0.54 -13.76 -0.25
CA LYS A 111 -0.45 -13.35 -1.24
C LYS A 111 0.06 -12.29 -2.21
N GLY A 112 1.25 -11.72 -1.98
CA GLY A 112 1.86 -10.70 -2.82
C GLY A 112 1.44 -9.27 -2.49
N VAL A 113 1.00 -8.99 -1.25
CA VAL A 113 0.72 -7.63 -0.80
C VAL A 113 2.00 -6.80 -0.81
N ASP A 114 1.96 -5.60 -1.37
CA ASP A 114 3.13 -4.74 -1.60
C ASP A 114 3.57 -4.00 -0.33
N ASN A 115 2.62 -3.69 0.56
CA ASN A 115 2.92 -2.99 1.81
C ASN A 115 2.01 -3.43 2.95
N ILE A 116 2.56 -3.40 4.18
CA ILE A 116 1.85 -3.71 5.43
C ILE A 116 1.75 -2.45 6.28
N ILE A 117 0.54 -2.04 6.60
CA ILE A 117 0.25 -0.97 7.56
C ILE A 117 -0.04 -1.61 8.92
N THR A 118 0.77 -1.25 9.92
CA THR A 118 0.81 -1.92 11.21
C THR A 118 1.11 -0.95 12.37
N ASP A 119 0.61 -1.26 13.56
CA ASP A 119 0.98 -0.55 14.80
C ASP A 119 2.32 -1.06 15.37
N ASN A 120 2.86 -2.19 14.83
CA ASN A 120 4.13 -2.77 15.25
C ASN A 120 5.12 -2.89 14.06
N PRO A 121 5.72 -1.78 13.61
CA PRO A 121 6.59 -1.77 12.42
C PRO A 121 7.87 -2.58 12.61
N VAL A 122 8.37 -2.74 13.84
CA VAL A 122 9.56 -3.55 14.13
C VAL A 122 9.26 -5.02 13.84
N LEU A 123 8.17 -5.56 14.41
CA LEU A 123 7.73 -6.92 14.15
C LEU A 123 7.49 -7.17 12.65
N ALA A 124 6.80 -6.25 11.98
CA ALA A 124 6.51 -6.39 10.56
C ALA A 124 7.80 -6.47 9.74
N ARG A 125 8.74 -5.56 9.99
CA ARG A 125 10.03 -5.53 9.32
C ARG A 125 10.81 -6.84 9.54
N GLU A 126 10.97 -7.28 10.77
CA GLU A 126 11.68 -8.51 11.11
C GLU A 126 11.04 -9.73 10.45
N THR A 127 9.70 -9.80 10.45
CA THR A 127 8.95 -10.91 9.84
C THR A 127 9.20 -10.99 8.32
N VAL A 128 9.19 -9.87 7.63
CA VAL A 128 9.43 -9.80 6.18
C VAL A 128 10.88 -10.15 5.85
N TYR A 129 11.85 -9.54 6.52
CA TYR A 129 13.28 -9.78 6.24
C TYR A 129 13.77 -11.19 6.64
N SER A 130 13.23 -11.79 7.70
CA SER A 130 13.58 -13.16 8.06
C SER A 130 13.17 -14.16 6.98
N ARG A 131 12.10 -13.85 6.25
CA ARG A 131 11.62 -14.64 5.12
C ARG A 131 12.57 -14.54 3.92
N ASP A 132 12.95 -13.33 3.53
CA ASP A 132 13.85 -13.10 2.38
C ASP A 132 15.17 -13.86 2.58
N THR A 133 15.70 -13.84 3.80
CA THR A 133 16.91 -14.58 4.15
C THR A 133 16.72 -16.09 4.02
N SER A 134 15.59 -16.63 4.45
CA SER A 134 15.29 -18.06 4.36
C SER A 134 15.08 -18.53 2.91
N GLU A 135 14.36 -17.77 2.10
CA GLU A 135 14.17 -18.07 0.67
C GLU A 135 15.48 -18.00 -0.10
N THR A 136 16.33 -17.01 0.20
CA THR A 136 17.68 -16.88 -0.39
C THR A 136 18.52 -18.09 -0.03
N LEU A 137 18.54 -18.52 1.23
CA LEU A 137 19.27 -19.68 1.69
C LEU A 137 18.78 -20.98 1.02
N ILE A 138 17.48 -21.20 0.92
CA ILE A 138 16.88 -22.34 0.25
C ILE A 138 17.26 -22.36 -1.24
N ASN A 139 17.26 -21.22 -1.91
CA ASN A 139 17.63 -21.12 -3.31
C ASN A 139 19.13 -21.40 -3.53
N MET A 140 20.00 -20.93 -2.62
CA MET A 140 21.42 -21.27 -2.63
C MET A 140 21.66 -22.75 -2.43
N ILE A 141 20.96 -23.39 -1.49
CA ILE A 141 21.03 -24.83 -1.24
C ILE A 141 20.59 -25.61 -2.49
N LYS A 142 19.47 -25.26 -3.10
CA LYS A 142 18.98 -25.89 -4.33
C LYS A 142 19.99 -25.76 -5.47
N TYR A 143 20.63 -24.60 -5.62
CA TYR A 143 21.66 -24.39 -6.65
C TYR A 143 22.89 -25.30 -6.44
N VAL A 144 23.32 -25.47 -5.18
CA VAL A 144 24.48 -26.30 -4.84
C VAL A 144 24.20 -27.81 -5.02
N PHE A 145 22.97 -28.26 -4.77
CA PHE A 145 22.65 -29.71 -4.80
C PHE A 145 21.99 -30.18 -6.11
N ASN A 146 21.54 -29.28 -6.99
CA ASN A 146 20.94 -29.61 -8.29
C ASN A 146 21.83 -29.21 -9.49
N GLY A 147 23.02 -28.69 -9.27
CA GLY A 147 24.09 -28.48 -10.28
C GLY A 147 25.04 -29.62 -10.27
#